data_aafa6adf4e0786e041b04fd854b5d155
#
_entry.id   aafa6adf4e0786e041b04fd854b5d155
#
_cell.length_a   1.000
_cell.length_b   1.000
_cell.length_c   1.000
_cell.angle_alpha   90.00
_cell.angle_beta   90.00
_cell.angle_gamma   90.00
#
_symmetry.space_group_name_H-M   'P 1'
#
loop_
_entity.id
_entity.type
_entity.pdbx_description
1 polymer ?
#
loop_
_entity_poly.entity_id
_entity_poly.type
_entity_poly.pdbx_seq_one_letter_code
_entity_poly.pdbx_strand_id
1 'polypeptide(L)'
;MLYNMQNLKPKANSKIASFLRRKFRVNSIIKSQKPDFRIVVNKSNCYIKAQLLDNAGNVLWFVCDKNNKGETKSLRAHEAGKDLAKIIKDKNIEKVVFDRNGYLYHGRVKSFVEGIRAGWVTL
;
A
#
# COMPACT_ATOMS: atom_id res chain seq x y z
N MET A 1 31.08 -6.33 7.81
CA MET A 1 31.39 -7.50 6.98
C MET A 1 30.70 -7.38 5.64
N LEU A 2 31.41 -7.64 4.64
CA LEU A 2 30.85 -7.61 3.32
C LEU A 2 30.01 -8.86 3.08
N TYR A 3 28.73 -8.68 2.96
CA TYR A 3 27.85 -9.78 2.66
C TYR A 3 28.04 -10.25 1.21
N ASN A 4 28.22 -11.53 1.03
CA ASN A 4 28.38 -12.08 -0.30
C ASN A 4 27.04 -12.22 -0.99
N MET A 5 26.73 -11.29 -1.88
CA MET A 5 25.48 -11.26 -2.62
C MET A 5 25.26 -12.49 -3.49
N GLN A 6 26.34 -13.16 -3.86
CA GLN A 6 26.23 -14.35 -4.68
C GLN A 6 25.56 -15.50 -3.96
N ASN A 7 25.61 -15.51 -2.65
CA ASN A 7 24.95 -16.53 -1.84
C ASN A 7 23.44 -16.31 -1.74
N LEU A 8 22.97 -15.18 -2.19
CA LEU A 8 21.56 -14.84 -2.17
C LEU A 8 20.83 -15.22 -3.44
N LYS A 9 21.39 -16.07 -4.23
CA LYS A 9 20.81 -16.41 -5.54
C LYS A 9 19.41 -17.00 -5.37
N PRO A 10 18.40 -16.31 -5.82
CA PRO A 10 17.02 -16.79 -5.71
C PRO A 10 16.64 -17.59 -6.95
N LYS A 11 17.40 -18.59 -7.30
CA LYS A 11 17.16 -19.31 -8.55
C LYS A 11 15.76 -19.86 -8.66
N ALA A 12 15.25 -20.41 -7.57
CA ALA A 12 13.91 -20.97 -7.53
C ALA A 12 12.84 -19.92 -7.25
N ASN A 13 13.24 -18.68 -6.93
CA ASN A 13 12.34 -17.64 -6.47
C ASN A 13 12.46 -16.36 -7.27
N SER A 14 12.49 -16.48 -8.60
CA SER A 14 12.56 -15.32 -9.47
C SER A 14 11.41 -14.34 -9.26
N LYS A 15 10.24 -14.84 -8.89
CA LYS A 15 9.07 -13.99 -8.58
C LYS A 15 9.32 -13.15 -7.34
N ILE A 16 9.93 -13.75 -6.31
CA ILE A 16 10.29 -13.04 -5.08
C ILE A 16 11.34 -11.98 -5.37
N ALA A 17 12.35 -12.31 -6.14
CA ALA A 17 13.39 -11.35 -6.53
C ALA A 17 12.80 -10.18 -7.31
N SER A 18 11.87 -10.44 -8.24
CA SER A 18 11.19 -9.40 -9.00
C SER A 18 10.33 -8.52 -8.11
N PHE A 19 9.62 -9.11 -7.16
CA PHE A 19 8.82 -8.39 -6.19
C PHE A 19 9.69 -7.45 -5.35
N LEU A 20 10.81 -7.93 -4.84
CA LEU A 20 11.72 -7.13 -4.02
C LEU A 20 12.30 -5.96 -4.82
N ARG A 21 12.67 -6.17 -6.09
CA ARG A 21 13.15 -5.08 -6.94
C ARG A 21 12.10 -3.99 -7.10
N ARG A 22 10.84 -4.37 -7.34
CA ARG A 22 9.75 -3.40 -7.45
C ARG A 22 9.54 -2.65 -6.13
N LYS A 23 9.56 -3.37 -5.03
CA LYS A 23 9.39 -2.79 -3.70
C LYS A 23 10.48 -1.75 -3.40
N PHE A 24 11.74 -2.09 -3.64
CA PHE A 24 12.85 -1.16 -3.41
C PHE A 24 12.77 0.06 -4.32
N ARG A 25 12.37 -0.12 -5.57
CA ARG A 25 12.22 0.98 -6.51
C ARG A 25 11.16 1.96 -6.05
N VAL A 26 9.98 1.45 -5.69
CA VAL A 26 8.88 2.28 -5.23
C VAL A 26 9.25 2.98 -3.93
N ASN A 27 9.83 2.27 -2.97
CA ASN A 27 10.26 2.86 -1.71
C ASN A 27 11.30 3.96 -1.90
N SER A 28 12.24 3.76 -2.82
CA SER A 28 13.26 4.78 -3.11
C SER A 28 12.64 6.06 -3.67
N ILE A 29 11.68 5.92 -4.59
CA ILE A 29 10.98 7.06 -5.16
C ILE A 29 10.21 7.81 -4.09
N ILE A 30 9.48 7.10 -3.26
CA ILE A 30 8.68 7.71 -2.20
C ILE A 30 9.57 8.41 -1.17
N LYS A 31 10.65 7.79 -0.76
CA LYS A 31 11.61 8.40 0.17
C LYS A 31 12.24 9.66 -0.38
N SER A 32 12.52 9.69 -1.69
CA SER A 32 13.09 10.88 -2.33
C SER A 32 12.11 12.05 -2.35
N GLN A 33 10.81 11.78 -2.39
CA GLN A 33 9.76 12.79 -2.37
C GLN A 33 9.50 13.34 -0.96
N LYS A 34 9.95 12.65 0.08
CA LYS A 34 9.76 13.01 1.50
C LYS A 34 8.31 13.40 1.80
N PRO A 35 7.35 12.49 1.58
CA PRO A 35 5.95 12.82 1.83
C PRO A 35 5.68 12.97 3.33
N ASP A 36 4.77 13.87 3.68
CA ASP A 36 4.34 14.03 5.07
C ASP A 36 3.51 12.84 5.54
N PHE A 37 2.69 12.30 4.64
CA PHE A 37 1.85 11.16 4.93
C PHE A 37 1.90 10.18 3.77
N ARG A 38 1.87 8.89 4.09
CA ARG A 38 1.81 7.86 3.07
C ARG A 38 0.93 6.71 3.52
N ILE A 39 0.35 6.03 2.54
CA ILE A 39 -0.45 4.83 2.75
C ILE A 39 0.36 3.65 2.24
N VAL A 40 0.67 2.70 3.11
CA VAL A 40 1.38 1.46 2.76
C VAL A 40 0.38 0.33 2.74
N VAL A 41 0.34 -0.40 1.62
CA VAL A 41 -0.58 -1.52 1.46
C VAL A 41 0.15 -2.85 1.66
N ASN A 42 -0.54 -3.80 2.32
CA ASN A 42 -0.15 -5.19 2.40
C ASN A 42 -1.29 -6.06 1.92
N LYS A 43 -0.99 -7.00 1.07
CA LYS A 43 -1.97 -7.89 0.45
C LYS A 43 -1.66 -9.33 0.79
N SER A 44 -2.67 -10.04 1.29
CA SER A 44 -2.63 -11.50 1.45
C SER A 44 -3.67 -12.14 0.54
N ASN A 45 -3.73 -13.47 0.52
CA ASN A 45 -4.72 -14.17 -0.27
C ASN A 45 -6.16 -13.85 0.14
N CYS A 46 -6.37 -13.58 1.41
CA CYS A 46 -7.71 -13.35 1.97
C CYS A 46 -8.07 -11.88 2.05
N TYR A 47 -7.11 -11.03 2.45
CA TYR A 47 -7.41 -9.64 2.82
C TYR A 47 -6.39 -8.68 2.23
N ILE A 48 -6.84 -7.44 2.02
CA ILE A 48 -5.95 -6.32 1.78
C ILE A 48 -5.94 -5.45 3.04
N LYS A 49 -4.76 -5.02 3.45
CA LYS A 49 -4.55 -4.20 4.64
C LYS A 49 -3.78 -2.96 4.24
N ALA A 50 -4.05 -1.86 4.91
CA ALA A 50 -3.32 -0.63 4.66
C ALA A 50 -3.06 0.10 5.97
N GLN A 51 -1.95 0.83 6.00
CA GLN A 51 -1.55 1.65 7.13
C GLN A 51 -1.32 3.07 6.65
N LEU A 52 -1.86 4.03 7.38
CA LEU A 52 -1.57 5.43 7.16
C LEU A 52 -0.43 5.82 8.08
N LEU A 53 0.68 6.24 7.50
CA LEU A 53 1.90 6.60 8.21
C LEU A 53 2.19 8.09 8.06
N ASP A 54 2.79 8.68 9.08
CA ASP A 54 3.35 10.03 8.99
C ASP A 54 4.79 9.98 8.46
N ASN A 55 5.47 11.13 8.39
CA ASN A 55 6.84 11.18 7.87
C ASN A 55 7.87 10.56 8.82
N ALA A 56 7.53 10.39 10.08
CA ALA A 56 8.39 9.74 11.07
C ALA A 56 8.20 8.22 11.08
N GLY A 57 7.22 7.70 10.33
CA GLY A 57 6.94 6.27 10.28
C GLY A 57 5.94 5.79 11.31
N ASN A 58 5.32 6.68 12.07
CA ASN A 58 4.29 6.30 13.03
C ASN A 58 3.00 5.94 12.33
N VAL A 59 2.36 4.85 12.78
CA VAL A 59 1.07 4.43 12.23
C VAL A 59 -0.03 5.29 12.85
N LEU A 60 -0.71 6.07 12.00
CA LEU A 60 -1.84 6.90 12.43
C LEU A 60 -3.16 6.16 12.35
N TRP A 61 -3.31 5.27 11.39
CA TRP A 61 -4.51 4.48 11.21
C TRP A 61 -4.22 3.20 10.46
N PHE A 62 -5.04 2.20 10.70
CA PHE A 62 -4.96 0.91 10.05
C PHE A 62 -6.34 0.54 9.51
N VAL A 63 -6.39 -0.01 8.31
CA VAL A 63 -7.63 -0.49 7.70
C VAL A 63 -7.41 -1.86 7.09
N CYS A 64 -8.45 -2.69 7.16
CA CYS A 64 -8.46 -4.02 6.56
C CYS A 64 -9.86 -4.25 5.97
N ASP A 65 -9.92 -4.94 4.83
CA ASP A 65 -11.19 -5.21 4.15
C ASP A 65 -11.96 -6.39 4.74
N LYS A 66 -11.52 -6.94 5.86
CA LYS A 66 -12.12 -8.12 6.49
C LYS A 66 -13.61 -7.97 6.76
N ASN A 67 -14.00 -6.80 7.26
CA ASN A 67 -15.39 -6.55 7.64
C ASN A 67 -16.18 -5.76 6.60
N ASN A 68 -15.59 -5.50 5.44
CA ASN A 68 -16.26 -4.77 4.39
C ASN A 68 -17.19 -5.66 3.60
N LYS A 69 -18.30 -5.10 3.17
CA LYS A 69 -19.29 -5.81 2.38
C LYS A 69 -18.91 -5.77 0.91
N GLY A 70 -19.14 -6.86 0.24
CA GLY A 70 -18.88 -6.97 -1.19
C GLY A 70 -18.82 -8.44 -1.60
N GLU A 71 -19.34 -8.76 -2.77
CA GLU A 71 -19.35 -10.12 -3.28
C GLU A 71 -17.97 -10.58 -3.72
N THR A 72 -17.13 -9.64 -4.13
CA THR A 72 -15.77 -9.94 -4.57
C THR A 72 -14.75 -9.26 -3.70
N LYS A 73 -13.51 -9.76 -3.75
CA LYS A 73 -12.40 -9.16 -3.02
C LYS A 73 -12.13 -7.72 -3.49
N SER A 74 -12.32 -7.44 -4.78
CA SER A 74 -12.14 -6.09 -5.32
C SER A 74 -13.16 -5.12 -4.79
N LEU A 75 -14.42 -5.52 -4.66
CA LEU A 75 -15.45 -4.67 -4.08
C LEU A 75 -15.17 -4.37 -2.61
N ARG A 76 -14.73 -5.38 -1.85
CA ARG A 76 -14.36 -5.16 -0.45
C ARG A 76 -13.17 -4.21 -0.32
N ALA A 77 -12.18 -4.35 -1.19
CA ALA A 77 -11.04 -3.43 -1.19
C ALA A 77 -11.46 -1.99 -1.51
N HIS A 78 -12.37 -1.82 -2.45
CA HIS A 78 -12.91 -0.50 -2.80
C HIS A 78 -13.60 0.14 -1.59
N GLU A 79 -14.43 -0.61 -0.88
CA GLU A 79 -15.11 -0.11 0.33
C GLU A 79 -14.12 0.23 1.44
N ALA A 80 -13.08 -0.60 1.63
CA ALA A 80 -12.03 -0.31 2.59
C ALA A 80 -11.30 1.00 2.23
N GLY A 81 -11.08 1.24 0.94
CA GLY A 81 -10.50 2.50 0.47
C GLY A 81 -11.36 3.71 0.80
N LYS A 82 -12.68 3.59 0.63
CA LYS A 82 -13.60 4.65 1.02
C LYS A 82 -13.56 4.93 2.53
N ASP A 83 -13.48 3.89 3.35
CA ASP A 83 -13.39 4.05 4.80
C ASP A 83 -12.09 4.78 5.18
N LEU A 84 -10.98 4.43 4.57
CA LEU A 84 -9.72 5.11 4.80
C LEU A 84 -9.78 6.57 4.37
N ALA A 85 -10.43 6.87 3.25
CA ALA A 85 -10.61 8.24 2.79
C ALA A 85 -11.36 9.11 3.80
N LYS A 86 -12.38 8.55 4.44
CA LYS A 86 -13.11 9.26 5.50
C LYS A 86 -12.20 9.60 6.67
N ILE A 87 -11.36 8.66 7.08
CA ILE A 87 -10.42 8.88 8.18
C ILE A 87 -9.40 9.95 7.81
N ILE A 88 -8.89 9.92 6.59
CA ILE A 88 -7.94 10.92 6.10
C ILE A 88 -8.56 12.32 6.16
N LYS A 89 -9.81 12.45 5.74
CA LYS A 89 -10.52 13.73 5.81
C LYS A 89 -10.79 14.18 7.24
N ASP A 90 -11.15 13.26 8.11
CA ASP A 90 -11.38 13.56 9.52
C ASP A 90 -10.12 14.07 10.21
N LYS A 91 -8.96 13.61 9.75
CA LYS A 91 -7.66 14.06 10.27
C LYS A 91 -7.16 15.34 9.59
N ASN A 92 -7.94 15.91 8.67
CA ASN A 92 -7.58 17.12 7.92
C ASN A 92 -6.27 16.97 7.13
N ILE A 93 -6.01 15.79 6.60
CA ILE A 93 -4.86 15.52 5.76
C ILE A 93 -5.25 15.83 4.31
N GLU A 94 -4.55 16.77 3.69
CA GLU A 94 -4.87 17.19 2.34
C GLU A 94 -4.20 16.33 1.28
N LYS A 95 -2.98 15.88 1.54
CA LYS A 95 -2.16 15.22 0.54
C LYS A 95 -1.49 13.98 1.11
N VAL A 96 -1.65 12.86 0.41
CA VAL A 96 -1.12 11.57 0.81
C VAL A 96 -0.48 10.91 -0.40
N VAL A 97 0.61 10.18 -0.18
CA VAL A 97 1.24 9.37 -1.22
C VAL A 97 0.87 7.91 -0.98
N PHE A 98 0.51 7.21 -2.06
CA PHE A 98 0.21 5.79 -1.99
C PHE A 98 1.47 4.97 -2.28
N ASP A 99 1.86 4.12 -1.33
CA ASP A 99 2.97 3.18 -1.47
C ASP A 99 2.39 1.79 -1.72
N ARG A 100 2.48 1.33 -2.96
CA ARG A 100 1.99 -0.01 -3.32
C ARG A 100 2.86 -1.15 -2.77
N ASN A 101 3.96 -0.83 -2.10
CA ASN A 101 4.81 -1.80 -1.40
C ASN A 101 5.30 -2.95 -2.29
N GLY A 102 5.57 -2.67 -3.57
CA GLY A 102 6.05 -3.66 -4.53
C GLY A 102 4.96 -4.49 -5.20
N TYR A 103 3.72 -4.39 -4.78
CA TYR A 103 2.61 -5.07 -5.45
C TYR A 103 2.28 -4.39 -6.78
N LEU A 104 1.76 -5.16 -7.72
CA LEU A 104 1.31 -4.58 -8.98
C LEU A 104 0.08 -3.71 -8.75
N TYR A 105 0.03 -2.58 -9.45
CA TYR A 105 -1.14 -1.71 -9.45
C TYR A 105 -2.23 -2.30 -10.33
N HIS A 106 -2.88 -3.35 -9.82
CA HIS A 106 -3.85 -4.13 -10.57
C HIS A 106 -4.81 -4.84 -9.60
N GLY A 107 -6.02 -5.11 -10.04
CA GLY A 107 -7.00 -5.87 -9.27
C GLY A 107 -7.35 -5.20 -7.96
N ARG A 108 -7.15 -5.90 -6.85
CA ARG A 108 -7.51 -5.43 -5.51
C ARG A 108 -6.79 -4.15 -5.10
N VAL A 109 -5.51 -4.04 -5.42
CA VAL A 109 -4.73 -2.84 -5.10
C VAL A 109 -5.30 -1.63 -5.84
N LYS A 110 -5.58 -1.79 -7.12
CA LYS A 110 -6.21 -0.74 -7.92
C LYS A 110 -7.58 -0.37 -7.38
N SER A 111 -8.41 -1.35 -7.05
CA SER A 111 -9.74 -1.11 -6.49
C SER A 111 -9.68 -0.35 -5.18
N PHE A 112 -8.71 -0.68 -4.34
CA PHE A 112 -8.50 0.02 -3.07
C PHE A 112 -8.16 1.50 -3.30
N VAL A 113 -7.24 1.79 -4.21
CA VAL A 113 -6.87 3.17 -4.55
C VAL A 113 -8.04 3.93 -5.16
N GLU A 114 -8.80 3.30 -6.03
CA GLU A 114 -10.00 3.91 -6.61
C GLU A 114 -11.04 4.24 -5.53
N GLY A 115 -11.16 3.39 -4.52
CA GLY A 115 -12.01 3.66 -3.37
C GLY A 115 -11.56 4.88 -2.59
N ILE A 116 -10.26 5.03 -2.37
CA ILE A 116 -9.70 6.21 -1.72
C ILE A 116 -9.99 7.47 -2.54
N ARG A 117 -9.79 7.41 -3.84
CA ARG A 117 -10.06 8.54 -4.74
C ARG A 117 -11.54 8.89 -4.79
N ALA A 118 -12.41 7.90 -4.74
CA ALA A 118 -13.86 8.11 -4.69
C ALA A 118 -14.28 8.86 -3.43
N GLY A 119 -13.48 8.79 -2.36
CA GLY A 119 -13.69 9.56 -1.14
C GLY A 119 -13.11 10.98 -1.20
N TRP A 120 -12.72 11.45 -2.39
CA TRP A 120 -12.21 12.82 -2.61
C TRP A 120 -10.83 13.08 -1.97
N VAL A 121 -10.02 12.05 -1.82
CA VAL A 121 -8.63 12.19 -1.38
C VAL A 121 -7.72 12.24 -2.61
N THR A 122 -6.83 13.21 -2.64
CA THR A 122 -5.85 13.34 -3.71
C THR A 122 -4.67 12.39 -3.47
N LEU A 123 -4.43 11.53 -4.42
CA LEU A 123 -3.28 10.62 -4.40
C LEU A 123 -2.35 10.88 -5.57
#